data_d474a7ea5cb05867962f314273b2074b
#
_entry.id   d474a7ea5cb05867962f314273b2074b
#
_cell.length_a   1.000
_cell.length_b   1.000
_cell.length_c   1.000
_cell.angle_alpha   90.00
_cell.angle_beta   90.00
_cell.angle_gamma   90.00
#
_symmetry.space_group_name_H-M   'P 1'
#
loop_
_entity.id
_entity.type
_entity.pdbx_description
1 polymer ?
#
loop_
_entity_poly.entity_id
_entity_poly.type
_entity_poly.pdbx_seq_one_letter_code
_entity_poly.pdbx_strand_id
1 'polypeptide(L)'
;MRHKKDKNQPCFVISVVSEMLDVHPQTLRLYEREGLITPHRTKRSRLYSEEDVEKLAMILRLTRELGVNRSGVDIILRLRERLEMLQKEMEEMMTFLEDDIKRDFVERFRRIFSEE
;
A
#
# COMPACT_ATOMS: atom_id res chain seq x y z
N MET A 1 17.82 11.21 -18.38
CA MET A 1 17.08 11.33 -17.11
C MET A 1 16.14 10.14 -16.94
N ARG A 2 16.21 9.50 -15.81
CA ARG A 2 15.41 8.32 -15.54
C ARG A 2 14.02 8.73 -15.05
N HIS A 3 12.99 8.33 -15.74
CA HIS A 3 11.64 8.55 -15.27
C HIS A 3 11.35 7.62 -14.09
N LYS A 4 10.88 8.21 -13.02
CA LYS A 4 10.43 7.42 -11.87
C LYS A 4 9.15 6.70 -12.26
N LYS A 5 9.12 5.37 -12.09
CA LYS A 5 7.95 4.58 -12.41
C LYS A 5 6.81 4.97 -11.47
N ASP A 6 5.64 5.23 -12.03
CA ASP A 6 4.44 5.53 -11.25
C ASP A 6 3.88 4.23 -10.67
N LYS A 7 3.87 4.12 -9.35
CA LYS A 7 3.38 2.95 -8.65
C LYS A 7 1.88 2.74 -8.79
N ASN A 8 1.16 3.78 -9.18
CA ASN A 8 -0.28 3.71 -9.38
C ASN A 8 -0.66 3.28 -10.79
N GLN A 9 0.31 3.15 -11.68
CA GLN A 9 0.04 2.77 -13.05
C GLN A 9 -0.39 1.30 -13.14
N PRO A 10 -1.59 1.00 -13.70
CA PRO A 10 -2.02 -0.38 -13.90
C PRO A 10 -1.14 -1.08 -14.93
N CYS A 11 -0.50 -2.17 -14.54
CA CYS A 11 0.44 -2.85 -15.43
C CYS A 11 0.45 -4.38 -15.32
N PHE A 12 -0.18 -4.97 -14.31
CA PHE A 12 -0.15 -6.41 -14.09
C PHE A 12 -1.55 -7.01 -14.23
N VAL A 13 -1.67 -8.05 -15.06
CA VAL A 13 -2.92 -8.83 -15.14
C VAL A 13 -3.02 -9.79 -13.97
N ILE A 14 -4.23 -10.25 -13.67
CA ILE A 14 -4.51 -11.07 -12.49
C ILE A 14 -3.66 -12.36 -12.45
N SER A 15 -3.44 -13.01 -13.58
CA SER A 15 -2.64 -14.24 -13.63
C SER A 15 -1.19 -14.00 -13.19
N VAL A 16 -0.63 -12.86 -13.56
CA VAL A 16 0.73 -12.48 -13.16
C VAL A 16 0.80 -12.18 -11.67
N VAL A 17 -0.16 -11.41 -11.14
CA VAL A 17 -0.22 -11.08 -9.71
C VAL A 17 -0.42 -12.35 -8.87
N SER A 18 -1.30 -13.23 -9.32
CA SER A 18 -1.55 -14.52 -8.69
C SER A 18 -0.27 -15.34 -8.56
N GLU A 19 0.52 -15.36 -9.61
CA GLU A 19 1.80 -16.06 -9.63
C GLU A 19 2.85 -15.37 -8.74
N MET A 20 2.96 -14.04 -8.83
CA MET A 20 3.89 -13.25 -8.02
C MET A 20 3.67 -13.45 -6.52
N LEU A 21 2.42 -13.53 -6.10
CA LEU A 21 2.05 -13.59 -4.68
C LEU A 21 1.74 -15.01 -4.21
N ASP A 22 1.84 -15.99 -5.08
CA ASP A 22 1.49 -17.38 -4.77
C ASP A 22 0.10 -17.48 -4.15
N VAL A 23 -0.89 -16.96 -4.86
CA VAL A 23 -2.27 -16.93 -4.43
C VAL A 23 -3.18 -17.30 -5.59
N HIS A 24 -4.26 -18.01 -5.30
CA HIS A 24 -5.23 -18.38 -6.33
C HIS A 24 -5.95 -17.12 -6.85
N PRO A 25 -6.20 -17.01 -8.17
CA PRO A 25 -6.92 -15.85 -8.73
C PRO A 25 -8.28 -15.61 -8.08
N GLN A 26 -8.97 -16.67 -7.65
CA GLN A 26 -10.26 -16.55 -6.96
C GLN A 26 -10.14 -15.78 -5.64
N THR A 27 -9.02 -15.93 -4.95
CA THR A 27 -8.76 -15.17 -3.72
C THR A 27 -8.65 -13.69 -4.02
N LEU A 28 -7.97 -13.33 -5.10
CA LEU A 28 -7.86 -11.93 -5.53
C LEU A 28 -9.23 -11.35 -5.91
N ARG A 29 -10.07 -12.14 -6.59
CA ARG A 29 -11.43 -11.73 -6.92
C ARG A 29 -12.30 -11.57 -5.68
N LEU A 30 -12.10 -12.42 -4.69
CA LEU A 30 -12.78 -12.31 -3.39
C LEU A 30 -12.43 -11.00 -2.71
N TYR A 31 -11.15 -10.65 -2.65
CA TYR A 31 -10.71 -9.39 -2.05
C TYR A 31 -11.29 -8.17 -2.77
N GLU A 32 -11.42 -8.24 -4.09
CA GLU A 32 -12.09 -7.20 -4.86
C GLU A 32 -13.56 -7.08 -4.48
N ARG A 33 -14.28 -8.20 -4.39
CA ARG A 33 -15.69 -8.22 -3.99
C ARG A 33 -15.90 -7.68 -2.58
N GLU A 34 -14.94 -7.92 -1.71
CA GLU A 34 -15.00 -7.45 -0.32
C GLU A 34 -14.57 -5.99 -0.15
N GLY A 35 -14.18 -5.36 -1.24
CA GLY A 35 -13.77 -3.95 -1.23
C GLY A 35 -12.39 -3.68 -0.67
N LEU A 36 -11.58 -4.72 -0.49
CA LEU A 36 -10.21 -4.57 0.04
C LEU A 36 -9.24 -4.05 -0.99
N ILE A 37 -9.52 -4.29 -2.26
CA ILE A 37 -8.70 -3.87 -3.39
C ILE A 37 -9.61 -3.46 -4.55
N THR A 38 -9.21 -2.44 -5.30
CA THR A 38 -9.96 -1.98 -6.47
C THR A 38 -9.01 -1.90 -7.66
N PRO A 39 -8.83 -2.99 -8.40
CA PRO A 39 -7.97 -2.95 -9.58
C PRO A 39 -8.61 -2.13 -10.69
N HIS A 40 -7.79 -1.64 -11.61
CA HIS A 40 -8.27 -1.00 -12.82
C HIS A 40 -8.90 -2.04 -13.73
N ARG A 41 -10.11 -1.77 -14.22
CA ARG A 41 -10.80 -2.69 -15.10
C ARG A 41 -10.78 -2.23 -16.55
N THR A 42 -10.38 -3.14 -17.43
CA THR A 42 -10.60 -3.01 -18.85
C THR A 42 -11.84 -3.85 -19.23
N LYS A 43 -12.23 -3.83 -20.50
CA LYS A 43 -13.37 -4.65 -20.96
C LYS A 43 -13.17 -6.16 -20.73
N ARG A 44 -11.93 -6.64 -20.69
CA ARG A 44 -11.61 -8.07 -20.65
C ARG A 44 -10.82 -8.52 -19.44
N SER A 45 -10.23 -7.61 -18.69
CA SER A 45 -9.33 -8.00 -17.62
C SER A 45 -9.27 -6.99 -16.50
N ARG A 46 -8.69 -7.43 -15.39
CA ARG A 46 -8.30 -6.58 -14.28
C ARG A 46 -6.82 -6.27 -14.39
N LEU A 47 -6.47 -5.02 -14.16
CA LEU A 47 -5.06 -4.58 -14.14
C LEU A 47 -4.71 -4.05 -12.77
N TYR A 48 -3.64 -4.56 -12.21
CA TYR A 48 -3.15 -4.20 -10.90
C TYR A 48 -1.90 -3.33 -11.04
N SER A 49 -1.79 -2.30 -10.19
CA SER A 49 -0.60 -1.48 -10.09
C SER A 49 0.42 -2.11 -9.15
N GLU A 50 1.64 -1.57 -9.10
CA GLU A 50 2.62 -1.97 -8.08
C GLU A 50 2.09 -1.72 -6.67
N GLU A 51 1.41 -0.60 -6.47
CA GLU A 51 0.80 -0.27 -5.18
C GLU A 51 -0.26 -1.29 -4.80
N ASP A 52 -1.06 -1.73 -5.76
CA ASP A 52 -2.05 -2.81 -5.54
C ASP A 52 -1.36 -4.10 -5.11
N VAL A 53 -0.27 -4.47 -5.76
CA VAL A 53 0.50 -5.68 -5.42
C VAL A 53 1.06 -5.59 -4.00
N GLU A 54 1.60 -4.44 -3.62
CA GLU A 54 2.09 -4.21 -2.25
C GLU A 54 0.96 -4.35 -1.22
N LYS A 55 -0.20 -3.78 -1.53
CA LYS A 55 -1.38 -3.88 -0.66
C LYS A 55 -1.85 -5.32 -0.52
N LEU A 56 -1.91 -6.06 -1.62
CA LEU A 56 -2.28 -7.47 -1.61
C LEU A 56 -1.29 -8.32 -0.82
N ALA A 57 0.00 -8.05 -0.95
CA ALA A 57 1.02 -8.74 -0.18
C ALA A 57 0.81 -8.54 1.32
N MET A 58 0.46 -7.33 1.74
CA MET A 58 0.14 -7.03 3.13
C MET A 58 -1.12 -7.76 3.61
N ILE A 59 -2.19 -7.77 2.79
CA ILE A 59 -3.42 -8.49 3.12
C ILE A 59 -3.14 -9.97 3.33
N LEU A 60 -2.35 -10.57 2.46
CA LEU A 60 -1.98 -11.98 2.55
C LEU A 60 -1.14 -12.26 3.80
N ARG A 61 -0.21 -11.38 4.14
CA ARG A 61 0.59 -11.52 5.35
C ARG A 61 -0.29 -11.44 6.59
N LEU A 62 -1.20 -10.48 6.64
CA LEU A 62 -2.11 -10.32 7.78
C LEU A 62 -3.03 -11.52 7.95
N THR A 63 -3.56 -12.06 6.86
CA THR A 63 -4.52 -13.18 6.91
C THR A 63 -3.83 -14.52 7.10
N ARG A 64 -2.79 -14.83 6.32
CA ARG A 64 -2.14 -16.14 6.32
C ARG A 64 -1.16 -16.32 7.46
N GLU A 65 -0.31 -15.33 7.70
CA GLU A 65 0.76 -15.44 8.69
C GLU A 65 0.31 -15.03 10.08
N LEU A 66 -0.49 -13.98 10.18
CA LEU A 66 -0.89 -13.41 11.47
C LEU A 66 -2.31 -13.76 11.89
N GLY A 67 -3.05 -14.43 11.03
CA GLY A 67 -4.42 -14.88 11.35
C GLY A 67 -5.43 -13.75 11.60
N VAL A 68 -5.18 -12.57 11.04
CA VAL A 68 -6.09 -11.43 11.19
C VAL A 68 -7.34 -11.69 10.34
N ASN A 69 -8.51 -11.52 10.92
CA ASN A 69 -9.76 -11.69 10.19
C ASN A 69 -10.04 -10.49 9.27
N ARG A 70 -11.06 -10.61 8.41
CA ARG A 70 -11.38 -9.59 7.43
C ARG A 70 -11.63 -8.21 8.04
N SER A 71 -12.35 -8.15 9.15
CA SER A 71 -12.64 -6.88 9.83
C SER A 71 -11.36 -6.21 10.33
N GLY A 72 -10.45 -7.01 10.89
CA GLY A 72 -9.16 -6.53 11.33
C GLY A 72 -8.30 -6.03 10.18
N VAL A 73 -8.29 -6.75 9.06
CA VAL A 73 -7.58 -6.33 7.85
C VAL A 73 -8.08 -4.97 7.37
N ASP A 74 -9.41 -4.81 7.31
CA ASP A 74 -10.02 -3.54 6.88
C ASP A 74 -9.59 -2.37 7.78
N ILE A 75 -9.60 -2.57 9.09
CA ILE A 75 -9.17 -1.56 10.05
C ILE A 75 -7.70 -1.21 9.86
N ILE A 76 -6.85 -2.21 9.72
CA ILE A 76 -5.40 -2.03 9.54
C ILE A 76 -5.11 -1.25 8.26
N LEU A 77 -5.78 -1.60 7.17
CA LEU A 77 -5.59 -0.90 5.89
C LEU A 77 -6.01 0.57 5.98
N ARG A 78 -7.11 0.87 6.67
CA ARG A 78 -7.56 2.24 6.88
C ARG A 78 -6.59 3.04 7.74
N LEU A 79 -6.08 2.43 8.80
CA LEU A 79 -5.09 3.07 9.66
C LEU A 79 -3.79 3.34 8.90
N ARG A 80 -3.34 2.39 8.11
CA ARG A 80 -2.16 2.56 7.26
C ARG A 80 -2.32 3.72 6.30
N GLU A 81 -3.47 3.81 5.66
CA GLU A 81 -3.78 4.90 4.75
C GLU A 81 -3.74 6.26 5.45
N ARG A 82 -4.31 6.34 6.65
CA ARG A 82 -4.25 7.56 7.46
C ARG A 82 -2.83 7.92 7.87
N LEU A 83 -2.02 6.93 8.23
CA LEU A 83 -0.62 7.15 8.57
C LEU A 83 0.16 7.69 7.37
N GLU A 84 -0.08 7.15 6.19
CA GLU A 84 0.56 7.63 4.96
C GLU A 84 0.18 9.08 4.65
N MET A 85 -1.09 9.42 4.81
CA MET A 85 -1.57 10.80 4.62
C MET A 85 -0.96 11.76 5.64
N LEU A 86 -0.91 11.36 6.91
CA LEU A 86 -0.31 12.16 7.96
C LEU A 86 1.17 12.37 7.73
N GLN A 87 1.87 11.32 7.33
CA GLN A 87 3.29 11.36 7.00
C GLN A 87 3.56 12.37 5.88
N LYS A 88 2.74 12.31 4.85
CA LYS A 88 2.85 13.25 3.71
C LYS A 88 2.63 14.70 4.15
N GLU A 89 1.63 14.94 4.99
CA GLU A 89 1.36 16.27 5.53
C GLU A 89 2.52 16.78 6.37
N MET A 90 3.11 15.94 7.19
CA MET A 90 4.28 16.30 7.99
C MET A 90 5.47 16.66 7.11
N GLU A 91 5.71 15.90 6.05
CA GLU A 91 6.77 16.18 5.08
C GLU A 91 6.55 17.53 4.38
N GLU A 92 5.32 17.83 4.00
CA GLU A 92 4.97 19.12 3.40
C GLU A 92 5.17 20.27 4.37
N MET A 93 4.77 20.10 5.63
CA MET A 93 4.96 21.13 6.65
C MET A 93 6.44 21.39 6.92
N MET A 94 7.28 20.36 6.87
CA MET A 94 8.71 20.51 7.10
C MET A 94 9.40 21.37 6.04
N THR A 95 8.81 21.50 4.85
CA THR A 95 9.40 22.35 3.80
C THR A 95 9.39 23.84 4.17
N PHE A 96 8.58 24.24 5.14
CA PHE A 96 8.48 25.63 5.58
C PHE A 96 9.30 25.93 6.84
N LEU A 97 10.00 24.93 7.37
CA LEU A 97 10.78 25.11 8.58
C LEU A 97 12.22 25.52 8.29
N GLU A 98 12.83 26.23 9.21
CA GLU A 98 14.27 26.51 9.16
C GLU A 98 15.07 25.23 9.32
N ASP A 99 16.30 25.23 8.76
CA ASP A 99 17.11 24.01 8.66
C ASP A 99 17.37 23.31 9.98
N ASP A 100 17.59 24.06 11.04
CA ASP A 100 17.87 23.49 12.37
C ASP A 100 16.65 22.77 12.92
N ILE A 101 15.48 23.40 12.80
CA ILE A 101 14.20 22.82 13.23
C ILE A 101 13.87 21.61 12.37
N LYS A 102 14.10 21.75 11.07
CA LYS A 102 13.86 20.67 10.10
C LYS A 102 14.66 19.41 10.45
N ARG A 103 15.94 19.56 10.80
CA ARG A 103 16.79 18.43 11.21
C ARG A 103 16.25 17.72 12.43
N ASP A 104 15.83 18.47 13.42
CA ASP A 104 15.27 17.92 14.65
C ASP A 104 13.99 17.12 14.37
N PHE A 105 13.09 17.65 13.55
CA PHE A 105 11.89 16.95 13.14
C PHE A 105 12.16 15.68 12.34
N VAL A 106 13.11 15.73 11.39
CA VAL A 106 13.48 14.56 10.60
C VAL A 106 13.99 13.44 11.49
N GLU A 107 14.79 13.77 12.49
CA GLU A 107 15.34 12.78 13.41
C GLU A 107 14.25 12.12 14.26
N ARG A 108 13.32 12.92 14.79
CA ARG A 108 12.18 12.41 15.56
C ARG A 108 11.25 11.56 14.70
N PHE A 109 10.96 12.02 13.49
CA PHE A 109 10.13 11.34 12.52
C PHE A 109 10.71 9.98 12.19
N ARG A 110 12.01 9.91 11.93
CA ARG A 110 12.70 8.67 11.63
C ARG A 110 12.59 7.66 12.76
N ARG A 111 12.66 8.11 14.01
CA ARG A 111 12.48 7.24 15.16
C ARG A 111 11.09 6.62 15.23
N ILE A 112 10.06 7.39 14.88
CA ILE A 112 8.67 6.91 14.93
C ILE A 112 8.37 5.92 13.82
N PHE A 113 8.83 6.21 12.60
CA PHE A 113 8.42 5.43 11.41
C PHE A 113 9.41 4.36 10.97
N SER A 114 10.62 4.32 11.52
CA SER A 114 11.61 3.30 11.16
C SER A 114 11.69 2.15 12.16
N GLU A 115 11.01 2.23 13.27
CA GLU A 115 10.91 1.13 14.23
C GLU A 115 9.92 0.10 13.75
N GLU A 116 10.31 -1.14 13.82
CA GLU A 116 9.44 -2.28 13.52
C GLU A 116 8.85 -2.88 14.77
#